data_b3171a10cf45d8d3186589d579247637
#
_entry.id   b3171a10cf45d8d3186589d579247637
#
_cell.length_a   1.000
_cell.length_b   1.000
_cell.length_c   1.000
_cell.angle_alpha   90.00
_cell.angle_beta   90.00
_cell.angle_gamma   90.00
#
_symmetry.space_group_name_H-M   'P 1'
#
loop_
_entity.id
_entity.type
_entity.pdbx_description
1 polymer ?
#
loop_
_entity_poly.entity_id
_entity_poly.type
_entity_poly.pdbx_seq_one_letter_code
_entity_poly.pdbx_strand_id
1 'polypeptide(L)'
;MEFDIFFSISQTPDSTGLIPSEDQMYSNFFNQLELADKIGFGVAWVAQAHLSTEIQKLNKKPVIPHWQGEVGLCTDFFQLAHQMFSKTENIEVGSAVMSIFCNGGPIGMAERIGAFLALHGLNKNEKRKLNIGFSSGRFEFMARPYGIVPRNSIEEAAWPILRSQIFLEACEIFLRLINGEVVSSKDIRKTVLSRELFKDEESWKLVQKAREKLEENSENNELIEIPNRWEFEDIKTIPQKWNRDLLNLIAGTHNPEAQKFCNTIFPVNVFNLSITSPEIINETHERMKKNFHKDGGKWQRRNMPRTVFVFINEEEGLSQEEKNRDAIKEAEAALGSYWNALEGTIDPEKISKAANNALIGDSQEIIKQIKERFHPEDRLMTWFDFFNHDSDRVCRNMAAFMELVAPHFEK
;
A
#
# COMPACT_ATOMS: atom_id res chain seq x y z
N MET A 1 15.64 3.84 -14.96
CA MET A 1 14.37 3.89 -14.19
C MET A 1 13.76 2.50 -14.24
N GLU A 2 12.96 2.09 -13.26
CA GLU A 2 12.25 0.80 -13.31
C GLU A 2 10.74 1.07 -13.36
N PHE A 3 10.03 0.25 -14.15
CA PHE A 3 8.58 0.38 -14.31
C PHE A 3 7.89 -0.89 -13.83
N ASP A 4 7.00 -0.72 -12.87
CA ASP A 4 6.08 -1.72 -12.36
C ASP A 4 4.67 -1.40 -12.81
N ILE A 5 3.76 -2.35 -12.67
CA ILE A 5 2.34 -2.12 -12.89
C ILE A 5 1.55 -2.23 -11.58
N PHE A 6 0.53 -1.38 -11.42
CA PHE A 6 -0.38 -1.41 -10.27
C PHE A 6 -1.80 -1.73 -10.72
N PHE A 7 -2.46 -2.62 -10.01
CA PHE A 7 -3.84 -3.04 -10.23
C PHE A 7 -4.67 -2.79 -8.97
N SER A 8 -5.85 -2.18 -9.14
CA SER A 8 -6.79 -2.01 -8.03
C SER A 8 -7.80 -3.14 -7.91
N ILE A 9 -8.18 -3.77 -9.01
CA ILE A 9 -9.31 -4.71 -9.15
C ILE A 9 -10.56 -4.14 -8.47
N SER A 10 -10.85 -2.87 -8.77
CA SER A 10 -11.93 -2.07 -8.18
C SER A 10 -13.10 -1.96 -9.13
N GLN A 11 -14.31 -2.29 -8.67
CA GLN A 11 -15.55 -2.13 -9.44
C GLN A 11 -16.05 -0.68 -9.37
N THR A 12 -15.21 0.30 -9.72
CA THR A 12 -15.64 1.68 -9.85
C THR A 12 -16.50 1.85 -11.08
N PRO A 13 -17.55 2.70 -11.08
CA PRO A 13 -18.21 3.06 -12.32
C PRO A 13 -17.23 3.80 -13.22
N ASP A 14 -17.19 3.41 -14.51
CA ASP A 14 -16.43 4.13 -15.53
C ASP A 14 -17.14 5.46 -15.91
N SER A 15 -16.61 6.17 -16.91
CA SER A 15 -17.19 7.43 -17.39
C SER A 15 -18.60 7.29 -17.99
N THR A 16 -19.02 6.08 -18.33
CA THR A 16 -20.37 5.75 -18.83
C THR A 16 -21.31 5.28 -17.73
N GLY A 17 -20.80 5.07 -16.52
CA GLY A 17 -21.53 4.50 -15.39
C GLY A 17 -21.57 2.96 -15.40
N LEU A 18 -20.81 2.30 -16.27
CA LEU A 18 -20.69 0.84 -16.30
C LEU A 18 -19.88 0.34 -15.09
N ILE A 19 -20.42 -0.65 -14.40
CA ILE A 19 -19.75 -1.42 -13.34
C ILE A 19 -19.66 -2.86 -13.83
N PRO A 20 -18.46 -3.38 -14.14
CA PRO A 20 -18.30 -4.76 -14.58
C PRO A 20 -18.64 -5.75 -13.47
N SER A 21 -19.02 -6.98 -13.86
CA SER A 21 -19.16 -8.08 -12.90
C SER A 21 -17.80 -8.50 -12.30
N GLU A 22 -17.81 -9.20 -11.18
CA GLU A 22 -16.59 -9.65 -10.51
C GLU A 22 -15.75 -10.57 -11.40
N ASP A 23 -16.40 -11.52 -12.10
CA ASP A 23 -15.74 -12.41 -13.04
C ASP A 23 -15.11 -11.66 -14.23
N GLN A 24 -15.77 -10.61 -14.73
CA GLN A 24 -15.19 -9.74 -15.75
C GLN A 24 -13.97 -8.98 -15.21
N MET A 25 -14.03 -8.47 -13.99
CA MET A 25 -12.89 -7.78 -13.35
C MET A 25 -11.69 -8.71 -13.19
N TYR A 26 -11.89 -9.95 -12.74
CA TYR A 26 -10.81 -10.92 -12.66
C TYR A 26 -10.28 -11.33 -14.04
N SER A 27 -11.14 -11.49 -15.03
CA SER A 27 -10.71 -11.79 -16.40
C SER A 27 -9.86 -10.67 -16.98
N ASN A 28 -10.28 -9.42 -16.82
CA ASN A 28 -9.52 -8.24 -17.25
C ASN A 28 -8.16 -8.18 -16.54
N PHE A 29 -8.15 -8.39 -15.23
CA PHE A 29 -6.93 -8.39 -14.43
C PHE A 29 -5.91 -9.43 -14.93
N PHE A 30 -6.33 -10.69 -15.15
CA PHE A 30 -5.40 -11.72 -15.59
C PHE A 30 -4.92 -11.49 -17.03
N ASN A 31 -5.76 -11.01 -17.94
CA ASN A 31 -5.35 -10.63 -19.29
C ASN A 31 -4.28 -9.54 -19.28
N GLN A 32 -4.48 -8.51 -18.47
CA GLN A 32 -3.52 -7.41 -18.30
C GLN A 32 -2.24 -7.87 -17.61
N LEU A 33 -2.33 -8.76 -16.61
CA LEU A 33 -1.17 -9.34 -15.92
C LEU A 33 -0.28 -10.15 -16.86
N GLU A 34 -0.88 -11.04 -17.66
CA GLU A 34 -0.14 -11.86 -18.62
C GLU A 34 0.51 -11.00 -19.71
N LEU A 35 -0.14 -9.91 -20.10
CA LEU A 35 0.49 -8.94 -21.00
C LEU A 35 1.65 -8.23 -20.29
N ALA A 36 1.46 -7.74 -19.06
CA ALA A 36 2.49 -7.05 -18.30
C ALA A 36 3.78 -7.88 -18.16
N ASP A 37 3.64 -9.19 -17.90
CA ASP A 37 4.75 -10.15 -17.86
C ASP A 37 5.51 -10.20 -19.20
N LYS A 38 4.78 -10.29 -20.31
CA LYS A 38 5.34 -10.40 -21.66
C LYS A 38 6.07 -9.14 -22.14
N ILE A 39 5.56 -7.96 -21.76
CA ILE A 39 6.13 -6.67 -22.22
C ILE A 39 7.15 -6.07 -21.26
N GLY A 40 7.45 -6.74 -20.12
CA GLY A 40 8.62 -6.45 -19.30
C GLY A 40 8.41 -5.53 -18.12
N PHE A 41 7.20 -5.42 -17.56
CA PHE A 41 7.03 -4.80 -16.25
C PHE A 41 7.74 -5.60 -15.15
N GLY A 42 8.31 -4.90 -14.14
CA GLY A 42 9.11 -5.54 -13.10
C GLY A 42 8.29 -6.25 -12.03
N VAL A 43 7.31 -5.58 -11.44
CA VAL A 43 6.41 -6.11 -10.41
C VAL A 43 4.96 -5.79 -10.74
N ALA A 44 4.08 -6.76 -10.57
CA ALA A 44 2.64 -6.57 -10.57
C ALA A 44 2.15 -6.35 -9.14
N TRP A 45 1.82 -5.11 -8.81
CA TRP A 45 1.31 -4.71 -7.50
C TRP A 45 -0.22 -4.74 -7.48
N VAL A 46 -0.80 -5.32 -6.43
CA VAL A 46 -2.25 -5.40 -6.28
C VAL A 46 -2.69 -4.74 -4.98
N ALA A 47 -3.69 -3.86 -5.07
CA ALA A 47 -4.34 -3.29 -3.90
C ALA A 47 -5.15 -4.37 -3.17
N GLN A 48 -5.13 -4.36 -1.84
CA GLN A 48 -5.94 -5.24 -1.02
C GLN A 48 -7.00 -4.45 -0.25
N ALA A 49 -8.22 -4.95 -0.23
CA ALA A 49 -9.32 -4.40 0.55
C ALA A 49 -10.05 -5.51 1.32
N HIS A 50 -10.51 -5.20 2.52
CA HIS A 50 -11.30 -6.10 3.36
C HIS A 50 -12.60 -5.44 3.77
N LEU A 51 -13.68 -6.24 3.85
CA LEU A 51 -14.96 -5.82 4.40
C LEU A 51 -15.40 -4.46 3.82
N SER A 52 -15.19 -4.32 2.50
CA SER A 52 -15.38 -3.02 1.86
C SER A 52 -16.86 -2.67 1.73
N THR A 53 -17.15 -1.63 1.23
CA THR A 53 -18.26 -1.12 0.48
C THR A 53 -19.50 -0.77 1.28
N GLU A 54 -20.17 -1.68 2.02
CA GLU A 54 -21.44 -1.34 2.68
C GLU A 54 -21.25 -0.24 3.75
N ILE A 55 -20.21 -0.33 4.56
CA ILE A 55 -19.88 0.74 5.53
C ILE A 55 -19.40 2.00 4.82
N GLN A 56 -18.65 1.86 3.75
CA GLN A 56 -18.19 3.01 2.95
C GLN A 56 -19.35 3.72 2.27
N LYS A 57 -20.30 2.97 1.70
CA LYS A 57 -21.52 3.51 1.08
C LYS A 57 -22.42 4.21 2.12
N LEU A 58 -22.48 3.69 3.35
CA LEU A 58 -23.30 4.24 4.43
C LEU A 58 -22.63 5.40 5.18
N ASN A 59 -21.33 5.58 5.02
CA ASN A 59 -20.58 6.58 5.75
C ASN A 59 -20.90 8.00 5.22
N LYS A 60 -21.47 8.84 6.09
CA LYS A 60 -21.77 10.24 5.77
C LYS A 60 -20.53 11.15 5.76
N LYS A 61 -19.40 10.67 6.28
CA LYS A 61 -18.10 11.34 6.17
C LYS A 61 -17.37 10.84 4.93
N PRO A 62 -16.58 11.66 4.26
CA PRO A 62 -16.10 11.40 2.92
C PRO A 62 -15.03 10.30 2.88
N VAL A 63 -15.48 9.06 2.79
CA VAL A 63 -14.65 7.95 2.39
C VAL A 63 -15.46 7.11 1.41
N ILE A 64 -15.52 7.55 0.16
CA ILE A 64 -16.20 6.89 -0.94
C ILE A 64 -17.74 6.79 -0.71
N PRO A 65 -18.46 7.88 -0.40
CA PRO A 65 -19.87 7.82 0.00
C PRO A 65 -20.85 7.47 -1.15
N HIS A 66 -20.38 7.45 -2.39
CA HIS A 66 -21.23 7.23 -3.58
C HIS A 66 -20.76 6.07 -4.45
N TRP A 67 -19.92 5.19 -3.94
CA TRP A 67 -19.42 4.04 -4.67
C TRP A 67 -20.51 2.97 -4.81
N GLN A 68 -20.83 2.59 -6.03
CA GLN A 68 -21.89 1.60 -6.29
C GLN A 68 -21.36 0.18 -6.46
N GLY A 69 -20.07 0.01 -6.76
CA GLY A 69 -19.41 -1.29 -6.86
C GLY A 69 -18.52 -1.60 -5.64
N GLU A 70 -17.74 -2.66 -5.69
CA GLU A 70 -16.78 -3.01 -4.65
C GLU A 70 -15.47 -2.23 -4.78
N VAL A 71 -14.92 -1.77 -3.64
CA VAL A 71 -13.69 -0.96 -3.60
C VAL A 71 -12.47 -1.76 -4.05
N GLY A 72 -12.48 -3.07 -3.82
CA GLY A 72 -11.43 -3.96 -4.26
C GLY A 72 -11.82 -5.42 -4.06
N LEU A 73 -11.57 -6.24 -5.07
CA LEU A 73 -11.90 -7.66 -5.05
C LEU A 73 -10.78 -8.54 -4.49
N CYS A 74 -9.56 -8.00 -4.30
CA CYS A 74 -8.47 -8.73 -3.68
C CYS A 74 -8.61 -8.71 -2.15
N THR A 75 -9.28 -9.72 -1.59
CA THR A 75 -9.43 -9.91 -0.13
C THR A 75 -8.40 -10.87 0.44
N ASP A 76 -7.97 -11.88 -0.31
CA ASP A 76 -6.87 -12.78 0.02
C ASP A 76 -5.76 -12.69 -1.04
N PHE A 77 -4.77 -11.87 -0.74
CA PHE A 77 -3.65 -11.64 -1.64
C PHE A 77 -2.81 -12.91 -1.89
N PHE A 78 -2.65 -13.79 -0.89
CA PHE A 78 -1.80 -14.97 -1.07
C PHE A 78 -2.40 -15.99 -2.05
N GLN A 79 -3.72 -16.17 -2.02
CA GLN A 79 -4.40 -16.99 -3.02
C GLN A 79 -4.26 -16.39 -4.42
N LEU A 80 -4.46 -15.08 -4.55
CA LEU A 80 -4.29 -14.38 -5.82
C LEU A 80 -2.84 -14.47 -6.30
N ALA A 81 -1.85 -14.27 -5.42
CA ALA A 81 -0.43 -14.33 -5.76
C ALA A 81 -0.03 -15.71 -6.31
N HIS A 82 -0.55 -16.80 -5.76
CA HIS A 82 -0.33 -18.13 -6.34
C HIS A 82 -0.83 -18.23 -7.78
N GLN A 83 -2.02 -17.69 -8.07
CA GLN A 83 -2.55 -17.66 -9.43
C GLN A 83 -1.70 -16.76 -10.34
N MET A 84 -1.28 -15.58 -9.85
CA MET A 84 -0.43 -14.67 -10.60
C MET A 84 0.89 -15.35 -11.00
N PHE A 85 1.61 -15.95 -10.05
CA PHE A 85 2.86 -16.66 -10.34
C PHE A 85 2.67 -17.87 -11.27
N SER A 86 1.51 -18.53 -11.22
CA SER A 86 1.23 -19.69 -12.09
C SER A 86 0.96 -19.30 -13.54
N LYS A 87 0.54 -18.07 -13.78
CA LYS A 87 0.18 -17.54 -15.11
C LYS A 87 1.26 -16.69 -15.76
N THR A 88 2.36 -16.43 -15.04
CA THR A 88 3.45 -15.55 -15.46
C THR A 88 4.80 -16.24 -15.32
N GLU A 89 5.82 -15.75 -16.03
CA GLU A 89 7.16 -16.35 -16.05
C GLU A 89 8.24 -15.43 -15.48
N ASN A 90 8.12 -14.10 -15.64
CA ASN A 90 9.17 -13.14 -15.35
C ASN A 90 8.80 -12.13 -14.26
N ILE A 91 7.55 -11.65 -14.28
CA ILE A 91 7.10 -10.56 -13.39
C ILE A 91 7.06 -11.01 -11.93
N GLU A 92 7.56 -10.18 -11.05
CA GLU A 92 7.39 -10.36 -9.60
C GLU A 92 5.97 -9.96 -9.18
N VAL A 93 5.53 -10.42 -8.01
CA VAL A 93 4.19 -10.16 -7.49
C VAL A 93 4.26 -9.37 -6.19
N GLY A 94 3.41 -8.35 -6.04
CA GLY A 94 3.42 -7.49 -4.88
C GLY A 94 2.03 -7.07 -4.38
N SER A 95 1.90 -6.90 -3.06
CA SER A 95 0.72 -6.26 -2.44
C SER A 95 0.97 -4.77 -2.19
N ALA A 96 -0.02 -3.93 -2.46
CA ALA A 96 0.13 -2.49 -2.34
C ALA A 96 -1.12 -1.80 -1.75
N VAL A 97 -1.38 -1.92 -0.44
CA VAL A 97 -0.66 -2.65 0.61
C VAL A 97 -1.62 -3.51 1.42
N MET A 98 -1.13 -4.57 2.06
CA MET A 98 -1.92 -5.38 2.98
C MET A 98 -2.05 -4.67 4.33
N SER A 99 -3.22 -4.80 4.97
CA SER A 99 -3.35 -4.43 6.38
C SER A 99 -2.84 -5.55 7.27
N ILE A 100 -1.83 -5.27 8.10
CA ILE A 100 -1.30 -6.24 9.05
C ILE A 100 -2.37 -6.69 10.07
N PHE A 101 -3.34 -5.81 10.36
CA PHE A 101 -4.41 -6.12 11.30
C PHE A 101 -5.46 -7.06 10.73
N CYS A 102 -5.75 -6.96 9.42
CA CYS A 102 -6.83 -7.70 8.77
C CYS A 102 -6.39 -9.07 8.23
N ASN A 103 -5.10 -9.37 8.23
CA ASN A 103 -4.55 -10.61 7.68
C ASN A 103 -4.18 -11.65 8.75
N GLY A 104 -5.00 -11.77 9.80
CA GLY A 104 -4.75 -12.65 10.94
C GLY A 104 -3.82 -12.01 11.98
N GLY A 105 -3.69 -10.69 11.96
CA GLY A 105 -2.74 -9.97 12.80
C GLY A 105 -1.29 -10.22 12.39
N PRO A 106 -0.32 -9.73 13.19
CA PRO A 106 1.10 -9.87 12.88
C PRO A 106 1.57 -11.34 12.83
N ILE A 107 0.99 -12.19 13.65
CA ILE A 107 1.35 -13.61 13.75
C ILE A 107 0.85 -14.35 12.50
N GLY A 108 -0.44 -14.28 12.20
CA GLY A 108 -1.02 -14.96 11.04
C GLY A 108 -0.44 -14.46 9.71
N MET A 109 -0.11 -13.17 9.62
CA MET A 109 0.55 -12.63 8.44
C MET A 109 1.96 -13.22 8.26
N ALA A 110 2.74 -13.35 9.33
CA ALA A 110 4.06 -13.95 9.29
C ALA A 110 4.02 -15.44 8.90
N GLU A 111 3.06 -16.20 9.46
CA GLU A 111 2.85 -17.61 9.11
C GLU A 111 2.49 -17.79 7.63
N ARG A 112 1.55 -16.98 7.13
CA ARG A 112 1.10 -17.05 5.72
C ARG A 112 2.22 -16.74 4.74
N ILE A 113 3.07 -15.74 5.04
CA ILE A 113 4.26 -15.42 4.23
C ILE A 113 5.24 -16.61 4.24
N GLY A 114 5.56 -17.15 5.40
CA GLY A 114 6.45 -18.29 5.53
C GLY A 114 5.94 -19.52 4.78
N ALA A 115 4.65 -19.84 4.91
CA ALA A 115 4.01 -20.95 4.21
C ALA A 115 4.02 -20.74 2.68
N PHE A 116 3.66 -19.53 2.23
CA PHE A 116 3.69 -19.18 0.80
C PHE A 116 5.11 -19.37 0.22
N LEU A 117 6.12 -18.79 0.86
CA LEU A 117 7.49 -18.81 0.34
C LEU A 117 8.14 -20.19 0.43
N ALA A 118 7.74 -21.02 1.39
CA ALA A 118 8.16 -22.42 1.43
C ALA A 118 7.67 -23.20 0.20
N LEU A 119 6.43 -22.95 -0.23
CA LEU A 119 5.86 -23.57 -1.44
C LEU A 119 6.45 -22.96 -2.72
N HIS A 120 6.49 -21.63 -2.80
CA HIS A 120 7.05 -20.90 -3.94
C HIS A 120 8.51 -21.25 -4.21
N GLY A 121 9.32 -21.39 -3.17
CA GLY A 121 10.73 -21.77 -3.24
C GLY A 121 11.01 -23.27 -3.41
N LEU A 122 10.01 -24.13 -3.62
CA LEU A 122 10.22 -25.55 -3.98
C LEU A 122 10.90 -25.67 -5.33
N ASN A 123 10.56 -24.83 -6.28
CA ASN A 123 11.32 -24.68 -7.51
C ASN A 123 12.63 -23.94 -7.19
N LYS A 124 13.76 -24.65 -7.24
CA LYS A 124 15.07 -24.06 -6.92
C LYS A 124 15.56 -23.03 -7.95
N ASN A 125 14.93 -22.99 -9.12
CA ASN A 125 15.20 -21.99 -10.16
C ASN A 125 14.33 -20.73 -10.02
N GLU A 126 13.35 -20.73 -9.11
CA GLU A 126 12.51 -19.56 -8.87
C GLU A 126 13.34 -18.41 -8.28
N LYS A 127 13.23 -17.23 -8.89
CA LYS A 127 13.93 -16.01 -8.48
C LYS A 127 12.98 -14.84 -8.28
N ARG A 128 11.73 -14.98 -8.75
CA ARG A 128 10.73 -13.91 -8.63
C ARG A 128 10.33 -13.73 -7.17
N LYS A 129 10.39 -12.52 -6.70
CA LYS A 129 10.11 -12.18 -5.31
C LYS A 129 8.61 -12.01 -5.07
N LEU A 130 8.20 -12.38 -3.87
CA LEU A 130 6.97 -11.95 -3.26
C LEU A 130 7.25 -10.61 -2.55
N ASN A 131 6.65 -9.54 -3.06
CA ASN A 131 6.81 -8.19 -2.52
C ASN A 131 5.62 -7.89 -1.60
N ILE A 132 5.84 -7.82 -0.30
CA ILE A 132 4.78 -7.57 0.68
C ILE A 132 4.82 -6.12 1.14
N GLY A 133 3.95 -5.33 0.55
CA GLY A 133 3.59 -4.02 1.09
C GLY A 133 2.66 -4.18 2.28
N PHE A 134 2.95 -3.54 3.41
CA PHE A 134 2.13 -3.66 4.62
C PHE A 134 1.94 -2.32 5.33
N SER A 135 0.80 -2.17 6.01
CA SER A 135 0.44 -0.99 6.79
C SER A 135 -0.54 -1.35 7.91
N SER A 136 -0.93 -0.37 8.71
CA SER A 136 -2.04 -0.52 9.68
C SER A 136 -3.43 -0.63 9.02
N GLY A 137 -3.53 -0.39 7.72
CA GLY A 137 -4.80 -0.20 7.02
C GLY A 137 -5.35 1.22 7.17
N ARG A 138 -5.97 1.71 6.09
CA ARG A 138 -6.51 3.08 6.03
C ARG A 138 -7.80 3.23 6.84
N PHE A 139 -8.67 2.23 6.78
CA PHE A 139 -10.02 2.31 7.31
C PHE A 139 -10.14 1.56 8.64
N GLU A 140 -10.59 2.26 9.66
CA GLU A 140 -10.74 1.70 11.01
C GLU A 140 -11.75 0.55 11.05
N PHE A 141 -12.84 0.65 10.30
CA PHE A 141 -13.88 -0.37 10.25
C PHE A 141 -13.36 -1.74 9.79
N MET A 142 -12.31 -1.77 8.97
CA MET A 142 -11.70 -3.02 8.50
C MET A 142 -10.97 -3.78 9.62
N ALA A 143 -10.37 -3.07 10.56
CA ALA A 143 -9.60 -3.66 11.66
C ALA A 143 -10.48 -4.02 12.89
N ARG A 144 -11.63 -3.36 13.06
CA ARG A 144 -12.54 -3.59 14.20
C ARG A 144 -12.99 -5.04 14.35
N PRO A 145 -13.43 -5.77 13.30
CA PRO A 145 -13.81 -7.19 13.41
C PRO A 145 -12.68 -8.10 13.87
N TYR A 146 -11.43 -7.65 13.75
CA TYR A 146 -10.24 -8.36 14.21
C TYR A 146 -9.76 -7.93 15.60
N GLY A 147 -10.63 -7.26 16.38
CA GLY A 147 -10.35 -6.88 17.76
C GLY A 147 -9.49 -5.64 17.95
N ILE A 148 -9.22 -4.90 16.87
CA ILE A 148 -8.49 -3.61 16.97
C ILE A 148 -9.47 -2.50 17.29
N VAL A 149 -9.85 -2.44 18.56
CA VAL A 149 -10.80 -1.49 19.16
C VAL A 149 -10.30 -1.04 20.52
N PRO A 150 -10.71 0.13 21.05
CA PRO A 150 -10.46 0.48 22.45
C PRO A 150 -11.03 -0.57 23.40
N ARG A 151 -10.26 -0.98 24.41
CA ARG A 151 -10.69 -1.97 25.43
C ARG A 151 -11.30 -1.32 26.67
N ASN A 152 -11.03 -0.03 26.88
CA ASN A 152 -11.52 0.77 28.02
C ASN A 152 -11.52 2.26 27.70
N SER A 153 -11.95 3.09 28.64
CA SER A 153 -12.04 4.56 28.45
C SER A 153 -10.68 5.25 28.29
N ILE A 154 -9.60 4.70 28.85
CA ILE A 154 -8.23 5.25 28.65
C ILE A 154 -7.84 5.05 27.18
N GLU A 155 -7.98 3.84 26.68
CA GLU A 155 -7.67 3.54 25.27
C GLU A 155 -8.57 4.33 24.31
N GLU A 156 -9.84 4.54 24.64
CA GLU A 156 -10.75 5.34 23.83
C GLU A 156 -10.30 6.80 23.74
N ALA A 157 -9.94 7.42 24.87
CA ALA A 157 -9.43 8.79 24.90
C ALA A 157 -8.07 8.94 24.16
N ALA A 158 -7.22 7.91 24.20
CA ALA A 158 -5.90 7.89 23.55
C ALA A 158 -5.94 7.32 22.12
N TRP A 159 -7.09 6.93 21.58
CA TRP A 159 -7.19 6.07 20.40
C TRP A 159 -6.42 6.55 19.17
N PRO A 160 -6.43 7.84 18.78
CA PRO A 160 -5.67 8.32 17.62
C PRO A 160 -4.15 8.06 17.73
N ILE A 161 -3.61 8.16 18.95
CA ILE A 161 -2.18 7.90 19.25
C ILE A 161 -1.95 6.39 19.39
N LEU A 162 -2.84 5.72 20.12
CA LEU A 162 -2.72 4.30 20.44
C LEU A 162 -2.71 3.41 19.20
N ARG A 163 -3.51 3.72 18.17
CA ARG A 163 -3.47 2.99 16.89
C ARG A 163 -2.07 2.93 16.27
N SER A 164 -1.34 4.03 16.34
CA SER A 164 0.03 4.08 15.82
C SER A 164 0.98 3.22 16.67
N GLN A 165 0.79 3.17 17.98
CA GLN A 165 1.59 2.34 18.89
C GLN A 165 1.26 0.84 18.69
N ILE A 166 -0.01 0.49 18.54
CA ILE A 166 -0.44 -0.88 18.20
C ILE A 166 0.16 -1.33 16.85
N PHE A 167 0.27 -0.42 15.88
CA PHE A 167 0.93 -0.75 14.61
C PHE A 167 2.43 -1.03 14.81
N LEU A 168 3.12 -0.29 15.66
CA LEU A 168 4.54 -0.56 15.96
C LEU A 168 4.72 -1.88 16.71
N GLU A 169 3.83 -2.20 17.66
CA GLU A 169 3.79 -3.52 18.31
C GLU A 169 3.60 -4.64 17.28
N ALA A 170 2.64 -4.48 16.39
CA ALA A 170 2.40 -5.45 15.31
C ALA A 170 3.61 -5.60 14.39
N CYS A 171 4.28 -4.49 14.03
CA CYS A 171 5.50 -4.54 13.21
C CYS A 171 6.60 -5.32 13.91
N GLU A 172 6.82 -5.11 15.22
CA GLU A 172 7.83 -5.85 15.96
C GLU A 172 7.58 -7.34 15.96
N ILE A 173 6.36 -7.75 16.33
CA ILE A 173 5.96 -9.17 16.36
C ILE A 173 6.15 -9.79 14.97
N PHE A 174 5.61 -9.13 13.95
CA PHE A 174 5.68 -9.59 12.56
C PHE A 174 7.11 -9.77 12.06
N LEU A 175 7.94 -8.74 12.21
CA LEU A 175 9.30 -8.76 11.68
C LEU A 175 10.22 -9.73 12.42
N ARG A 176 10.09 -9.86 13.74
CA ARG A 176 10.86 -10.84 14.52
C ARG A 176 10.47 -12.28 14.16
N LEU A 177 9.18 -12.55 13.95
CA LEU A 177 8.71 -13.87 13.49
C LEU A 177 9.19 -14.18 12.06
N ILE A 178 9.16 -13.22 11.14
CA ILE A 178 9.74 -13.35 9.78
C ILE A 178 11.24 -13.59 9.85
N ASN A 179 11.93 -12.96 10.80
CA ASN A 179 13.37 -13.19 11.03
C ASN A 179 13.67 -14.59 11.58
N GLY A 180 12.64 -15.34 12.00
CA GLY A 180 12.76 -16.72 12.50
C GLY A 180 13.03 -16.81 14.00
N GLU A 181 12.77 -15.75 14.74
CA GLU A 181 12.91 -15.73 16.19
C GLU A 181 11.78 -16.52 16.90
N VAL A 182 12.07 -16.98 18.12
CA VAL A 182 11.06 -17.39 19.09
C VAL A 182 10.74 -16.17 19.94
N VAL A 183 9.47 -15.81 20.05
CA VAL A 183 9.04 -14.53 20.63
C VAL A 183 7.93 -14.77 21.67
N SER A 184 7.96 -14.01 22.76
CA SER A 184 6.89 -13.93 23.75
C SER A 184 6.41 -12.47 23.89
N SER A 185 5.17 -12.26 24.32
CA SER A 185 4.60 -10.92 24.55
C SER A 185 5.45 -10.06 25.50
N LYS A 186 6.07 -10.69 26.50
CA LYS A 186 6.96 -10.01 27.47
C LYS A 186 8.22 -9.40 26.85
N ASP A 187 8.62 -9.90 25.66
CA ASP A 187 9.82 -9.47 24.94
C ASP A 187 9.51 -8.36 23.92
N ILE A 188 8.23 -8.06 23.73
CA ILE A 188 7.75 -7.02 22.82
C ILE A 188 7.72 -5.67 23.54
N ARG A 189 7.96 -4.62 22.78
CA ARG A 189 7.90 -3.25 23.28
C ARG A 189 6.58 -3.00 24.02
N LYS A 190 6.67 -2.35 25.16
CA LYS A 190 5.49 -1.87 25.88
C LYS A 190 5.05 -0.52 25.33
N THR A 191 3.75 -0.36 25.17
CA THR A 191 3.17 0.95 24.86
C THR A 191 3.04 1.76 26.15
N VAL A 192 3.73 2.88 26.21
CA VAL A 192 3.63 3.83 27.32
C VAL A 192 3.14 5.15 26.78
N LEU A 193 1.97 5.58 27.23
CA LEU A 193 1.46 6.91 26.92
C LEU A 193 2.11 7.95 27.82
N SER A 194 2.60 9.01 27.21
CA SER A 194 3.13 10.20 27.88
C SER A 194 2.55 11.46 27.24
N ARG A 195 2.63 12.58 27.95
CA ARG A 195 2.17 13.89 27.42
C ARG A 195 2.76 14.22 26.05
N GLU A 196 4.02 13.86 25.82
CA GLU A 196 4.77 14.17 24.61
C GLU A 196 4.20 13.53 23.33
N LEU A 197 3.44 12.44 23.46
CA LEU A 197 2.79 11.78 22.33
C LEU A 197 1.58 12.55 21.81
N PHE A 198 1.03 13.49 22.58
CA PHE A 198 -0.19 14.23 22.27
C PHE A 198 0.14 15.61 21.75
N LYS A 199 -0.58 16.06 20.72
CA LYS A 199 -0.36 17.38 20.10
C LYS A 199 -0.67 18.54 21.04
N ASP A 200 -1.65 18.37 21.92
CA ASP A 200 -2.12 19.41 22.82
C ASP A 200 -2.40 18.87 24.23
N GLU A 201 -2.47 19.79 25.17
CA GLU A 201 -2.71 19.52 26.60
C GLU A 201 -4.12 19.00 26.87
N GLU A 202 -5.09 19.41 26.06
CA GLU A 202 -6.50 19.04 26.24
C GLU A 202 -6.68 17.53 25.98
N SER A 203 -6.12 17.03 24.88
CA SER A 203 -6.14 15.61 24.54
C SER A 203 -5.49 14.75 25.63
N TRP A 204 -4.37 15.20 26.20
CA TRP A 204 -3.73 14.50 27.31
C TRP A 204 -4.58 14.50 28.59
N LYS A 205 -5.19 15.64 28.93
CA LYS A 205 -6.12 15.74 30.08
C LYS A 205 -7.34 14.81 29.95
N LEU A 206 -7.84 14.57 28.74
CA LEU A 206 -8.92 13.60 28.53
C LEU A 206 -8.49 12.19 28.91
N VAL A 207 -7.26 11.80 28.57
CA VAL A 207 -6.69 10.49 28.95
C VAL A 207 -6.51 10.38 30.45
N GLN A 208 -5.99 11.42 31.11
CA GLN A 208 -5.83 11.45 32.56
C GLN A 208 -7.19 11.33 33.29
N LYS A 209 -8.21 12.09 32.86
CA LYS A 209 -9.56 11.99 33.40
C LYS A 209 -10.19 10.61 33.20
N ALA A 210 -9.90 9.95 32.07
CA ALA A 210 -10.36 8.58 31.84
C ALA A 210 -9.68 7.60 32.80
N ARG A 211 -8.40 7.81 33.08
CA ARG A 211 -7.64 7.03 34.05
C ARG A 211 -8.17 7.18 35.47
N GLU A 212 -8.36 8.42 35.94
CA GLU A 212 -8.89 8.70 37.29
C GLU A 212 -10.24 8.01 37.57
N LYS A 213 -11.07 7.86 36.53
CA LYS A 213 -12.36 7.15 36.62
C LYS A 213 -12.25 5.63 36.69
N LEU A 214 -11.20 5.06 36.14
CA LEU A 214 -10.97 3.61 36.08
C LEU A 214 -10.17 3.08 37.28
N GLU A 215 -9.25 3.89 37.79
CA GLU A 215 -8.31 3.53 38.84
C GLU A 215 -8.56 4.46 40.06
N GLU A 216 -9.38 4.05 41.02
CA GLU A 216 -9.78 4.87 42.20
C GLU A 216 -8.62 5.39 43.07
N ASN A 217 -7.39 4.89 42.87
CA ASN A 217 -6.17 5.29 43.61
C ASN A 217 -4.98 5.59 42.66
N SER A 218 -5.21 6.02 41.43
CA SER A 218 -4.10 6.35 40.54
C SER A 218 -3.33 7.57 41.09
N GLU A 219 -2.11 7.36 41.52
CA GLU A 219 -1.16 8.46 41.65
C GLU A 219 -1.05 9.18 40.31
N ASN A 220 -0.88 10.50 40.34
CA ASN A 220 -0.74 11.34 39.15
C ASN A 220 0.62 11.03 38.44
N ASN A 221 0.75 9.82 37.91
CA ASN A 221 1.93 9.42 37.15
C ASN A 221 1.82 9.99 35.76
N GLU A 222 2.87 10.65 35.30
CA GLU A 222 2.99 11.21 33.94
C GLU A 222 3.00 10.15 32.83
N LEU A 223 3.15 8.86 33.20
CA LEU A 223 3.24 7.73 32.30
C LEU A 223 2.09 6.75 32.54
N ILE A 224 1.47 6.28 31.46
CA ILE A 224 0.39 5.27 31.48
C ILE A 224 0.83 4.09 30.62
N GLU A 225 1.12 2.94 31.26
CA GLU A 225 1.42 1.71 30.55
C GLU A 225 0.13 1.11 30.00
N ILE A 226 0.11 0.78 28.71
CA ILE A 226 -1.01 0.11 28.04
C ILE A 226 -0.59 -1.34 27.79
N PRO A 227 -1.37 -2.33 28.24
CA PRO A 227 -1.09 -3.74 27.97
C PRO A 227 -1.02 -4.03 26.48
N ASN A 228 -0.13 -4.93 26.07
CA ASN A 228 0.03 -5.35 24.71
C ASN A 228 -1.31 -5.83 24.10
N ARG A 229 -1.46 -5.65 22.79
CA ARG A 229 -2.66 -6.08 22.06
C ARG A 229 -2.67 -7.58 21.83
N TRP A 230 -1.51 -8.19 21.62
CA TRP A 230 -1.33 -9.63 21.43
C TRP A 230 -0.64 -10.25 22.64
N GLU A 231 -1.23 -11.32 23.15
CA GLU A 231 -0.72 -12.07 24.29
C GLU A 231 -0.38 -13.50 23.84
N PHE A 232 0.87 -13.91 24.02
CA PHE A 232 1.40 -15.20 23.59
C PHE A 232 2.74 -15.50 24.29
N GLU A 233 3.12 -16.77 24.32
CA GLU A 233 4.34 -17.25 24.95
C GLU A 233 5.11 -18.18 24.03
N ASP A 234 6.41 -17.88 23.84
CA ASP A 234 7.42 -18.67 23.13
C ASP A 234 6.97 -19.22 21.77
N ILE A 235 6.32 -18.38 20.95
CA ILE A 235 5.85 -18.78 19.62
C ILE A 235 6.93 -18.54 18.55
N LYS A 236 6.87 -19.35 17.51
CA LYS A 236 7.60 -19.16 16.25
C LYS A 236 6.71 -19.55 15.07
N THR A 237 6.98 -19.00 13.91
CA THR A 237 6.27 -19.39 12.67
C THR A 237 6.84 -20.68 12.10
N ILE A 238 6.01 -21.45 11.41
CA ILE A 238 6.39 -22.62 10.62
C ILE A 238 5.71 -22.54 9.25
N PRO A 239 6.39 -23.01 8.15
CA PRO A 239 7.74 -23.58 8.11
C PRO A 239 8.84 -22.54 8.34
N GLN A 240 9.97 -22.97 8.94
CA GLN A 240 11.11 -22.08 9.23
C GLN A 240 12.11 -22.00 8.06
N LYS A 241 12.18 -23.08 7.26
CA LYS A 241 13.14 -23.21 6.17
C LYS A 241 12.52 -22.80 4.84
N TRP A 242 12.63 -21.55 4.51
CA TRP A 242 12.27 -20.98 3.21
C TRP A 242 13.33 -19.98 2.76
N ASN A 243 13.39 -19.70 1.46
CA ASN A 243 14.38 -18.78 0.90
C ASN A 243 13.99 -17.33 1.15
N ARG A 244 14.71 -16.63 2.02
CA ARG A 244 14.47 -15.23 2.39
C ARG A 244 14.77 -14.26 1.25
N ASP A 245 15.59 -14.63 0.28
CA ASP A 245 15.87 -13.79 -0.90
C ASP A 245 14.64 -13.62 -1.81
N LEU A 246 13.65 -14.50 -1.65
CA LEU A 246 12.37 -14.42 -2.36
C LEU A 246 11.36 -13.47 -1.69
N LEU A 247 11.70 -12.85 -0.56
CA LEU A 247 10.86 -11.90 0.15
C LEU A 247 11.42 -10.47 0.04
N ASN A 248 10.55 -9.54 -0.27
CA ASN A 248 10.80 -8.12 -0.14
C ASN A 248 9.68 -7.47 0.68
N LEU A 249 10.02 -6.72 1.74
CA LEU A 249 9.07 -6.04 2.60
C LEU A 249 9.07 -4.54 2.34
N ILE A 250 7.88 -3.95 2.24
CA ILE A 250 7.70 -2.53 1.97
C ILE A 250 6.67 -1.93 2.93
N ALA A 251 7.06 -0.99 3.78
CA ALA A 251 6.13 -0.34 4.70
C ALA A 251 5.36 0.80 4.04
N GLY A 252 4.03 0.74 4.10
CA GLY A 252 3.13 1.79 3.66
C GLY A 252 2.93 2.86 4.74
N THR A 253 4.02 3.45 5.23
CA THR A 253 3.99 4.51 6.24
C THR A 253 5.05 5.57 6.00
N HIS A 254 4.67 6.84 6.18
CA HIS A 254 5.59 7.98 6.14
C HIS A 254 6.05 8.42 7.54
N ASN A 255 5.67 7.71 8.60
CA ASN A 255 6.17 8.00 9.95
C ASN A 255 7.67 7.64 10.04
N PRO A 256 8.58 8.63 10.28
CA PRO A 256 10.01 8.41 10.32
C PRO A 256 10.46 7.41 11.40
N GLU A 257 9.80 7.43 12.56
CA GLU A 257 10.13 6.53 13.65
C GLU A 257 9.74 5.08 13.34
N ALA A 258 8.57 4.87 12.70
CA ALA A 258 8.17 3.55 12.24
C ALA A 258 9.13 2.99 11.18
N GLN A 259 9.57 3.82 10.23
CA GLN A 259 10.53 3.41 9.20
C GLN A 259 11.87 3.01 9.81
N LYS A 260 12.39 3.81 10.75
CA LYS A 260 13.64 3.49 11.49
C LYS A 260 13.47 2.23 12.32
N PHE A 261 12.39 2.16 13.11
CA PHE A 261 12.12 1.04 14.01
C PHE A 261 12.06 -0.29 13.25
N CYS A 262 11.27 -0.39 12.17
CA CYS A 262 11.22 -1.61 11.35
C CYS A 262 12.62 -2.04 10.87
N ASN A 263 13.44 -1.08 10.46
CA ASN A 263 14.79 -1.32 9.97
C ASN A 263 15.84 -1.61 11.07
N THR A 264 15.47 -1.57 12.33
CA THR A 264 16.31 -2.16 13.39
C THR A 264 16.18 -3.68 13.48
N ILE A 265 15.12 -4.24 12.89
CA ILE A 265 14.76 -5.67 13.02
C ILE A 265 14.97 -6.43 11.71
N PHE A 266 14.50 -5.86 10.60
CA PHE A 266 14.52 -6.51 9.29
C PHE A 266 14.61 -5.47 8.16
N PRO A 267 15.17 -5.80 6.97
CA PRO A 267 15.16 -4.88 5.84
C PRO A 267 13.74 -4.57 5.37
N VAL A 268 13.34 -3.31 5.49
CA VAL A 268 12.01 -2.84 5.09
C VAL A 268 12.14 -1.60 4.22
N ASN A 269 11.67 -1.70 2.98
CA ASN A 269 11.57 -0.62 2.02
C ASN A 269 10.42 0.34 2.37
N VAL A 270 10.26 1.43 1.61
CA VAL A 270 9.21 2.44 1.85
C VAL A 270 8.34 2.62 0.62
N PHE A 271 7.03 2.56 0.82
CA PHE A 271 6.04 2.76 -0.23
C PHE A 271 5.64 4.23 -0.35
N ASN A 272 5.56 4.77 -1.57
CA ASN A 272 5.07 6.11 -1.85
C ASN A 272 3.77 6.06 -2.67
N LEU A 273 2.81 6.87 -2.27
CA LEU A 273 1.57 7.08 -3.00
C LEU A 273 1.77 8.10 -4.13
N SER A 274 0.84 8.14 -5.08
CA SER A 274 0.81 9.16 -6.14
C SER A 274 0.79 10.60 -5.61
N ILE A 275 0.20 10.80 -4.43
CA ILE A 275 0.10 12.10 -3.75
C ILE A 275 1.30 12.43 -2.85
N THR A 276 2.29 11.54 -2.70
CA THR A 276 3.47 11.80 -1.87
C THR A 276 4.34 12.85 -2.54
N SER A 277 4.61 13.95 -1.84
CA SER A 277 5.38 15.05 -2.41
C SER A 277 6.85 14.68 -2.63
N PRO A 278 7.53 15.30 -3.63
CA PRO A 278 8.96 15.07 -3.87
C PRO A 278 9.84 15.35 -2.66
N GLU A 279 9.48 16.34 -1.83
CA GLU A 279 10.21 16.70 -0.61
C GLU A 279 10.20 15.54 0.38
N ILE A 280 9.02 14.96 0.66
CA ILE A 280 8.87 13.80 1.56
C ILE A 280 9.66 12.60 1.02
N ILE A 281 9.66 12.37 -0.30
CA ILE A 281 10.42 11.30 -0.93
C ILE A 281 11.93 11.53 -0.74
N ASN A 282 12.42 12.75 -0.95
CA ASN A 282 13.82 13.09 -0.78
C ASN A 282 14.27 12.98 0.69
N GLU A 283 13.49 13.49 1.62
CA GLU A 283 13.76 13.37 3.06
C GLU A 283 13.78 11.89 3.51
N THR A 284 12.85 11.10 3.00
CA THR A 284 12.81 9.65 3.26
C THR A 284 14.05 8.96 2.69
N HIS A 285 14.46 9.29 1.48
CA HIS A 285 15.66 8.75 0.87
C HIS A 285 16.91 9.02 1.71
N GLU A 286 17.12 10.29 2.13
CA GLU A 286 18.28 10.68 2.94
C GLU A 286 18.23 10.03 4.34
N ARG A 287 17.07 9.90 4.93
CA ARG A 287 16.88 9.19 6.20
C ARG A 287 17.21 7.71 6.08
N MET A 288 16.70 7.04 5.04
CA MET A 288 16.87 5.62 4.86
C MET A 288 18.28 5.22 4.45
N LYS A 289 19.04 6.08 3.79
CA LYS A 289 20.49 5.86 3.57
C LYS A 289 21.26 5.58 4.89
N LYS A 290 20.78 6.13 5.99
CA LYS A 290 21.43 6.02 7.32
C LYS A 290 20.84 4.92 8.20
N ASN A 291 19.59 4.51 7.93
CA ASN A 291 18.83 3.64 8.83
C ASN A 291 18.40 2.31 8.19
N PHE A 292 18.68 2.09 6.89
CA PHE A 292 18.31 0.84 6.24
C PHE A 292 19.05 -0.34 6.86
N HIS A 293 18.34 -1.44 7.07
CA HIS A 293 18.92 -2.62 7.71
C HIS A 293 20.07 -3.20 6.87
N LYS A 294 21.18 -3.55 7.53
CA LYS A 294 22.41 -4.01 6.89
C LYS A 294 22.22 -5.23 5.96
N ASP A 295 21.33 -6.14 6.32
CA ASP A 295 21.06 -7.36 5.55
C ASP A 295 20.25 -7.08 4.27
N GLY A 296 19.67 -5.89 4.13
CA GLY A 296 19.04 -5.41 2.90
C GLY A 296 20.03 -4.85 1.87
N GLY A 297 21.33 -4.85 2.19
CA GLY A 297 22.37 -4.27 1.35
C GLY A 297 22.40 -2.76 1.36
N LYS A 298 22.85 -2.15 0.27
CA LYS A 298 22.93 -0.69 0.15
C LYS A 298 21.56 -0.13 -0.23
N TRP A 299 21.09 0.85 0.54
CA TRP A 299 19.88 1.59 0.20
C TRP A 299 19.99 2.27 -1.17
N GLN A 300 18.95 2.10 -1.97
CA GLN A 300 18.82 2.72 -3.30
C GLN A 300 17.48 3.43 -3.41
N ARG A 301 17.37 4.42 -4.28
CA ARG A 301 16.13 5.18 -4.45
C ARG A 301 14.99 4.30 -4.99
N ARG A 302 15.31 3.29 -5.81
CA ARG A 302 14.35 2.26 -6.27
C ARG A 302 13.72 1.40 -5.16
N ASN A 303 14.25 1.46 -3.93
CA ASN A 303 13.64 0.82 -2.76
C ASN A 303 12.40 1.57 -2.26
N MET A 304 12.00 2.62 -2.98
CA MET A 304 10.83 3.43 -2.71
C MET A 304 9.88 3.43 -3.92
N PRO A 305 9.19 2.30 -4.22
CA PRO A 305 8.23 2.28 -5.32
C PRO A 305 7.16 3.34 -5.12
N ARG A 306 6.80 4.03 -6.21
CA ARG A 306 5.85 5.14 -6.20
C ARG A 306 4.71 4.90 -7.18
N THR A 307 3.46 4.97 -6.71
CA THR A 307 2.29 4.88 -7.58
C THR A 307 2.14 6.13 -8.43
N VAL A 308 1.89 5.93 -9.72
CA VAL A 308 1.69 7.00 -10.71
C VAL A 308 0.53 6.63 -11.63
N PHE A 309 -0.48 7.47 -11.74
CA PHE A 309 -1.55 7.29 -12.74
C PHE A 309 -1.01 7.53 -14.14
N VAL A 310 -1.46 6.75 -15.11
CA VAL A 310 -1.05 6.89 -16.52
C VAL A 310 -2.27 6.97 -17.42
N PHE A 311 -2.41 8.09 -18.11
CA PHE A 311 -3.41 8.35 -19.12
C PHE A 311 -2.71 8.61 -20.44
N ILE A 312 -2.27 7.54 -21.10
CA ILE A 312 -1.59 7.61 -22.40
C ILE A 312 -2.60 7.44 -23.52
N ASN A 313 -2.48 8.26 -24.55
CA ASN A 313 -3.27 8.15 -25.78
C ASN A 313 -2.37 8.10 -27.01
N GLU A 314 -2.32 6.93 -27.65
CA GLU A 314 -1.63 6.73 -28.92
C GLU A 314 -2.59 6.27 -30.03
N GLU A 315 -3.86 6.71 -29.98
CA GLU A 315 -4.88 6.35 -30.96
C GLU A 315 -4.47 6.79 -32.36
N GLU A 316 -4.54 5.85 -33.32
CA GLU A 316 -4.19 6.10 -34.69
C GLU A 316 -5.15 7.09 -35.37
N GLY A 317 -4.62 7.93 -36.24
CA GLY A 317 -5.39 8.93 -36.99
C GLY A 317 -5.64 10.23 -36.25
N LEU A 318 -5.31 10.34 -34.96
CA LEU A 318 -5.36 11.58 -34.21
C LEU A 318 -4.04 12.37 -34.32
N SER A 319 -4.13 13.69 -34.41
CA SER A 319 -2.99 14.58 -34.24
C SER A 319 -2.47 14.54 -32.79
N GLN A 320 -1.23 14.96 -32.59
CA GLN A 320 -0.63 15.04 -31.25
C GLN A 320 -1.45 15.92 -30.30
N GLU A 321 -1.98 17.04 -30.79
CA GLU A 321 -2.83 17.94 -30.01
C GLU A 321 -4.15 17.25 -29.59
N GLU A 322 -4.74 16.47 -30.48
CA GLU A 322 -5.97 15.71 -30.18
C GLU A 322 -5.71 14.61 -29.15
N LYS A 323 -4.63 13.84 -29.31
CA LYS A 323 -4.21 12.81 -28.35
C LYS A 323 -4.03 13.39 -26.95
N ASN A 324 -3.29 14.48 -26.83
CA ASN A 324 -3.03 15.14 -25.55
C ASN A 324 -4.30 15.72 -24.93
N ARG A 325 -5.13 16.38 -25.70
CA ARG A 325 -6.42 16.93 -25.25
C ARG A 325 -7.35 15.85 -24.72
N ASP A 326 -7.44 14.72 -25.42
CA ASP A 326 -8.36 13.64 -25.03
C ASP A 326 -7.83 12.86 -23.82
N ALA A 327 -6.50 12.67 -23.68
CA ALA A 327 -5.87 12.15 -22.47
C ALA A 327 -6.12 13.04 -21.24
N ILE A 328 -6.05 14.37 -21.39
CA ILE A 328 -6.36 15.32 -20.32
C ILE A 328 -7.81 15.19 -19.87
N LYS A 329 -8.76 15.11 -20.81
CA LYS A 329 -10.19 14.94 -20.47
C LYS A 329 -10.45 13.63 -19.72
N GLU A 330 -9.81 12.54 -20.14
CA GLU A 330 -9.91 11.25 -19.46
C GLU A 330 -9.36 11.34 -18.02
N ALA A 331 -8.19 11.92 -17.85
CA ALA A 331 -7.58 12.12 -16.55
C ALA A 331 -8.43 12.99 -15.61
N GLU A 332 -8.98 14.11 -16.10
CA GLU A 332 -9.86 14.99 -15.32
C GLU A 332 -11.14 14.26 -14.89
N ALA A 333 -11.73 13.48 -15.77
CA ALA A 333 -12.94 12.70 -15.45
C ALA A 333 -12.65 11.62 -14.40
N ALA A 334 -11.59 10.84 -14.56
CA ALA A 334 -11.20 9.78 -13.64
C ALA A 334 -10.76 10.31 -12.28
N LEU A 335 -9.90 11.33 -12.23
CA LEU A 335 -9.43 11.95 -10.99
C LEU A 335 -10.55 12.72 -10.27
N GLY A 336 -11.44 13.37 -11.01
CA GLY A 336 -12.63 14.01 -10.46
C GLY A 336 -13.57 13.00 -9.81
N SER A 337 -13.83 11.88 -10.47
CA SER A 337 -14.63 10.77 -9.92
C SER A 337 -14.00 10.17 -8.68
N TYR A 338 -12.69 9.97 -8.66
CA TYR A 338 -11.94 9.47 -7.53
C TYR A 338 -12.03 10.39 -6.31
N TRP A 339 -11.81 11.69 -6.48
CA TRP A 339 -11.90 12.65 -5.38
C TRP A 339 -13.32 12.82 -4.89
N ASN A 340 -14.30 12.84 -5.78
CA ASN A 340 -15.70 12.86 -5.39
C ASN A 340 -16.09 11.63 -4.57
N ALA A 341 -15.62 10.46 -4.99
CA ALA A 341 -15.84 9.22 -4.26
C ALA A 341 -15.14 9.20 -2.89
N LEU A 342 -13.90 9.70 -2.79
CA LEU A 342 -13.13 9.70 -1.54
C LEU A 342 -13.60 10.73 -0.51
N GLU A 343 -14.05 11.89 -0.95
CA GLU A 343 -14.30 13.04 -0.07
C GLU A 343 -15.72 13.62 -0.19
N GLY A 344 -16.53 13.08 -1.10
CA GLY A 344 -17.90 13.57 -1.33
C GLY A 344 -17.96 14.99 -1.92
N THR A 345 -16.81 15.52 -2.38
CA THR A 345 -16.72 16.85 -3.00
C THR A 345 -15.69 16.83 -4.13
N ILE A 346 -16.03 17.49 -5.23
CA ILE A 346 -15.06 17.82 -6.27
C ILE A 346 -14.27 19.03 -5.77
N ASP A 347 -13.01 18.82 -5.40
CA ASP A 347 -12.10 19.89 -5.03
C ASP A 347 -11.14 20.14 -6.20
N PRO A 348 -11.27 21.26 -6.93
CA PRO A 348 -10.42 21.55 -8.09
C PRO A 348 -8.92 21.61 -7.75
N GLU A 349 -8.56 22.04 -6.54
CA GLU A 349 -7.16 22.11 -6.14
C GLU A 349 -6.56 20.70 -5.93
N LYS A 350 -7.34 19.77 -5.39
CA LYS A 350 -6.92 18.38 -5.21
C LYS A 350 -6.86 17.62 -6.53
N ILE A 351 -7.82 17.87 -7.43
CA ILE A 351 -7.78 17.32 -8.80
C ILE A 351 -6.51 17.80 -9.50
N SER A 352 -6.22 19.10 -9.43
CA SER A 352 -4.99 19.66 -10.01
C SER A 352 -3.73 19.06 -9.41
N LYS A 353 -3.66 18.88 -8.09
CA LYS A 353 -2.52 18.22 -7.42
C LYS A 353 -2.38 16.75 -7.82
N ALA A 354 -3.47 16.02 -7.95
CA ALA A 354 -3.45 14.63 -8.41
C ALA A 354 -3.06 14.56 -9.90
N ALA A 355 -3.58 15.44 -10.74
CA ALA A 355 -3.20 15.54 -12.15
C ALA A 355 -1.71 15.87 -12.30
N ASN A 356 -1.15 16.72 -11.44
CA ASN A 356 0.30 17.01 -11.44
C ASN A 356 1.18 15.81 -11.11
N ASN A 357 0.63 14.78 -10.46
CA ASN A 357 1.30 13.52 -10.15
C ASN A 357 0.94 12.37 -11.12
N ALA A 358 0.09 12.62 -12.10
CA ALA A 358 -0.23 11.68 -13.17
C ALA A 358 0.64 11.93 -14.41
N LEU A 359 0.82 10.91 -15.24
CA LEU A 359 1.40 10.99 -16.58
C LEU A 359 0.26 11.05 -17.59
N ILE A 360 0.17 12.14 -18.33
CA ILE A 360 -1.01 12.43 -19.16
C ILE A 360 -0.56 12.96 -20.52
N GLY A 361 -1.01 12.31 -21.59
CA GLY A 361 -0.75 12.77 -22.95
C GLY A 361 -0.36 11.65 -23.90
N ASP A 362 0.25 12.02 -25.04
CA ASP A 362 0.92 11.09 -25.91
C ASP A 362 2.28 10.64 -25.33
N SER A 363 2.95 9.70 -25.98
CA SER A 363 4.24 9.18 -25.51
C SER A 363 5.30 10.25 -25.37
N GLN A 364 5.34 11.26 -26.25
CA GLN A 364 6.34 12.33 -26.23
C GLN A 364 6.12 13.26 -25.02
N GLU A 365 4.88 13.62 -24.74
CA GLU A 365 4.55 14.45 -23.59
C GLU A 365 4.82 13.70 -22.29
N ILE A 366 4.49 12.38 -22.21
CA ILE A 366 4.79 11.55 -21.04
C ILE A 366 6.30 11.42 -20.80
N ILE A 367 7.12 11.22 -21.84
CA ILE A 367 8.58 11.19 -21.72
C ILE A 367 9.11 12.50 -21.14
N LYS A 368 8.61 13.64 -21.61
CA LYS A 368 8.96 14.96 -21.08
C LYS A 368 8.57 15.09 -19.61
N GLN A 369 7.33 14.72 -19.25
CA GLN A 369 6.83 14.77 -17.88
C GLN A 369 7.65 13.89 -16.92
N ILE A 370 8.08 12.71 -17.36
CA ILE A 370 8.94 11.84 -16.54
C ILE A 370 10.30 12.49 -16.32
N LYS A 371 10.95 13.03 -17.35
CA LYS A 371 12.24 13.70 -17.25
C LYS A 371 12.23 14.92 -16.34
N GLU A 372 11.13 15.66 -16.33
CA GLU A 372 10.99 16.88 -15.54
C GLU A 372 10.64 16.64 -14.06
N ARG A 373 9.90 15.56 -13.76
CA ARG A 373 9.25 15.37 -12.45
C ARG A 373 9.81 14.22 -11.61
N PHE A 374 10.53 13.28 -12.23
CA PHE A 374 11.00 12.08 -11.54
C PHE A 374 12.51 11.94 -11.59
N HIS A 375 13.06 11.36 -10.53
CA HIS A 375 14.50 11.07 -10.50
C HIS A 375 14.82 9.82 -11.35
N PRO A 376 15.96 9.78 -12.09
CA PRO A 376 16.32 8.66 -12.97
C PRO A 376 16.42 7.29 -12.26
N GLU A 377 16.58 7.27 -10.94
CA GLU A 377 16.63 6.04 -10.14
C GLU A 377 15.29 5.70 -9.46
N ASP A 378 14.23 6.43 -9.76
CA ASP A 378 12.90 6.12 -9.22
C ASP A 378 12.39 4.80 -9.80
N ARG A 379 11.53 4.12 -9.04
CA ARG A 379 10.75 2.97 -9.44
C ARG A 379 9.29 3.38 -9.47
N LEU A 380 8.68 3.36 -10.63
CA LEU A 380 7.33 3.83 -10.85
C LEU A 380 6.37 2.65 -11.00
N MET A 381 5.34 2.64 -10.17
CA MET A 381 4.21 1.71 -10.23
C MET A 381 3.13 2.38 -11.05
N THR A 382 3.07 2.08 -12.32
CA THR A 382 2.18 2.72 -13.29
C THR A 382 0.77 2.11 -13.20
N TRP A 383 -0.24 2.96 -13.13
CA TRP A 383 -1.63 2.57 -12.96
C TRP A 383 -2.46 2.99 -14.16
N PHE A 384 -2.87 2.02 -15.00
CA PHE A 384 -3.55 2.23 -16.27
C PHE A 384 -5.07 1.98 -16.23
N ASP A 385 -5.54 1.06 -15.37
CA ASP A 385 -6.95 0.65 -15.28
C ASP A 385 -7.79 1.57 -14.36
N PHE A 386 -7.30 2.77 -14.05
CA PHE A 386 -7.95 3.69 -13.14
C PHE A 386 -9.22 4.27 -13.75
N PHE A 387 -10.41 3.85 -13.24
CA PHE A 387 -11.74 4.16 -13.76
C PHE A 387 -11.93 3.82 -15.25
N ASN A 388 -11.17 2.85 -15.75
CA ASN A 388 -11.24 2.36 -17.11
C ASN A 388 -11.35 0.84 -17.11
N HIS A 389 -12.47 0.31 -17.58
CA HIS A 389 -12.75 -1.14 -17.63
C HIS A 389 -12.70 -1.73 -19.04
N ASP A 390 -12.38 -0.93 -20.05
CA ASP A 390 -12.03 -1.42 -21.39
C ASP A 390 -10.64 -2.06 -21.35
N SER A 391 -10.62 -3.39 -21.10
CA SER A 391 -9.39 -4.15 -20.95
C SER A 391 -8.50 -4.10 -22.20
N ASP A 392 -9.09 -4.08 -23.40
CA ASP A 392 -8.34 -4.01 -24.65
C ASP A 392 -7.63 -2.65 -24.78
N ARG A 393 -8.30 -1.57 -24.40
CA ARG A 393 -7.71 -0.24 -24.37
C ARG A 393 -6.61 -0.14 -23.32
N VAL A 394 -6.85 -0.66 -22.10
CA VAL A 394 -5.82 -0.71 -21.05
C VAL A 394 -4.60 -1.48 -21.54
N CYS A 395 -4.78 -2.63 -22.16
CA CYS A 395 -3.68 -3.41 -22.74
C CYS A 395 -2.93 -2.65 -23.83
N ARG A 396 -3.62 -1.96 -24.75
CA ARG A 396 -2.96 -1.10 -25.75
C ARG A 396 -2.15 0.01 -25.11
N ASN A 397 -2.68 0.66 -24.07
CA ASN A 397 -2.00 1.73 -23.33
C ASN A 397 -0.75 1.22 -22.60
N MET A 398 -0.82 0.04 -21.97
CA MET A 398 0.33 -0.62 -21.36
C MET A 398 1.42 -0.93 -22.39
N ALA A 399 1.04 -1.51 -23.53
CA ALA A 399 1.97 -1.82 -24.63
C ALA A 399 2.62 -0.55 -25.20
N ALA A 400 1.83 0.49 -25.49
CA ALA A 400 2.33 1.76 -25.98
C ALA A 400 3.33 2.42 -24.99
N PHE A 401 3.05 2.36 -23.69
CA PHE A 401 3.96 2.88 -22.68
C PHE A 401 5.29 2.11 -22.68
N MET A 402 5.27 0.79 -22.67
CA MET A 402 6.50 -0.03 -22.65
C MET A 402 7.26 0.04 -23.96
N GLU A 403 6.60 0.20 -25.09
CA GLU A 403 7.23 0.29 -26.41
C GLU A 403 7.79 1.69 -26.71
N LEU A 404 7.03 2.75 -26.38
CA LEU A 404 7.34 4.12 -26.80
C LEU A 404 7.93 4.99 -25.69
N VAL A 405 7.68 4.69 -24.42
CA VAL A 405 8.13 5.53 -23.30
C VAL A 405 9.28 4.88 -22.54
N ALA A 406 9.12 3.64 -22.08
CA ALA A 406 10.09 2.94 -21.21
C ALA A 406 11.53 2.92 -21.78
N PRO A 407 11.77 2.67 -23.08
CA PRO A 407 13.13 2.61 -23.64
C PRO A 407 13.95 3.89 -23.48
N HIS A 408 13.30 5.05 -23.31
CA HIS A 408 14.00 6.31 -23.06
C HIS A 408 14.62 6.44 -21.67
N PHE A 409 14.32 5.49 -20.75
CA PHE A 409 14.75 5.47 -19.35
C PHE A 409 15.50 4.21 -18.94
N GLU A 410 15.60 3.22 -19.82
CA GLU A 410 16.46 2.05 -19.61
C GLU A 410 17.95 2.48 -19.64
N LYS A 411 18.75 1.86 -18.74
CA LYS A 411 20.19 2.12 -18.66
C LYS A 411 20.96 1.11 -19.48
#